data_0fe7e256b600d8f358ce66a7b1a4075f
#
_entry.id   0fe7e256b600d8f358ce66a7b1a4075f
#
_cell.length_a   1.000
_cell.length_b   1.000
_cell.length_c   1.000
_cell.angle_alpha   90.00
_cell.angle_beta   90.00
_cell.angle_gamma   90.00
#
_symmetry.space_group_name_H-M   'P 1'
#
loop_
_entity.id
_entity.type
_entity.pdbx_description
1 polymer ?
#
loop_
_entity_poly.entity_id
_entity_poly.type
_entity_poly.pdbx_seq_one_letter_code
_entity_poly.pdbx_strand_id
1 'polypeptide(L)'
;MSELFKRTHLCGNLNIKNVEEEVVLNGWVAKQRSLGGLIFVDLRDKTGIVQITFDDTIPKEVFDQAEALRSEYVIGIKGIVKERAAKNPNLPTGEIEVFAKELVLYSESETPPIYIKDDDNVDDNLRLKYRYLDLRKLKMQENVRFRHQVTKLARDYFDENGFTEIETPILIKSTPEGARDYLVPSRVNQGHFYALPQSPQLFKQLLMVSGCDRYMQIAKCFRDEDLRADRQPEFTQIDLEMSFVDQDDVIEMQEGFLQRLFKKLMDIEIKTPFPRMTYDEAMERFGSDKPDTRFGFELKSINEVVADTEFKVFADALAGGGDVRGICIDGGSAKFSRKDIDKLTEQTKHYGAKGVVWIRVEENELKSSVNKFFSQEQLAEIAAVFGAKTGDLILIVADRTKVVFDSLGFLRRHIAGLLGLLDDQQFNLLWVTDFPMFEKDDETGELKAMHHPFTHPKQEDISLLDTAPEKVKADAYDIVLNGVELGGGSIRIHEGDLQAKMFKVLKLTDEECQEKFGFLLEAFKYGAPPHGGLAYGLDRLVMLLSGEHSIREVMAFPKNQNAQCMVCEAPGLVEEGQLEELGINLR
;
A
#
# COMPACT_ATOMS: atom_id res chain seq x y z
N MET A 1 -31.80 -12.52 -32.70
CA MET A 1 -30.51 -12.39 -32.03
C MET A 1 -29.54 -11.92 -33.08
N SER A 2 -28.88 -10.78 -32.90
CA SER A 2 -27.84 -10.27 -33.80
C SER A 2 -26.72 -11.31 -33.87
N GLU A 3 -26.20 -11.59 -35.08
CA GLU A 3 -25.11 -12.50 -35.28
C GLU A 3 -23.87 -12.02 -34.51
N LEU A 4 -23.27 -12.88 -33.67
CA LEU A 4 -22.07 -12.52 -32.91
C LEU A 4 -20.84 -12.58 -33.82
N PHE A 5 -20.23 -11.42 -34.06
CA PHE A 5 -18.96 -11.33 -34.74
C PHE A 5 -17.81 -11.84 -33.84
N LYS A 6 -17.17 -12.93 -34.23
CA LYS A 6 -16.01 -13.45 -33.51
C LYS A 6 -14.81 -12.54 -33.74
N ARG A 7 -14.37 -11.89 -32.68
CA ARG A 7 -13.22 -10.96 -32.72
C ARG A 7 -11.96 -11.64 -33.24
N THR A 8 -11.29 -11.01 -34.21
CA THR A 8 -9.98 -11.45 -34.69
C THR A 8 -8.84 -10.65 -34.06
N HIS A 9 -9.03 -9.37 -33.79
CA HIS A 9 -8.03 -8.46 -33.24
C HIS A 9 -8.58 -7.62 -32.09
N LEU A 10 -7.69 -7.10 -31.25
CA LEU A 10 -8.00 -6.09 -30.24
C LEU A 10 -7.72 -4.69 -30.82
N CYS A 11 -8.53 -3.70 -30.44
CA CYS A 11 -8.50 -2.35 -30.98
C CYS A 11 -7.10 -1.70 -30.86
N GLY A 12 -6.55 -1.67 -29.65
CA GLY A 12 -5.25 -1.03 -29.39
C GLY A 12 -4.03 -1.77 -29.90
N ASN A 13 -4.19 -3.01 -30.39
CA ASN A 13 -3.08 -3.80 -30.90
C ASN A 13 -2.86 -3.61 -32.41
N LEU A 14 -3.80 -2.98 -33.11
CA LEU A 14 -3.68 -2.69 -34.53
C LEU A 14 -2.63 -1.63 -34.80
N ASN A 15 -1.87 -1.82 -35.86
CA ASN A 15 -0.80 -0.91 -36.29
C ASN A 15 -0.58 -0.98 -37.80
N ILE A 16 0.40 -0.26 -38.31
CA ILE A 16 0.70 -0.16 -39.73
C ILE A 16 0.95 -1.51 -40.44
N LYS A 17 1.36 -2.55 -39.70
CA LYS A 17 1.61 -3.90 -40.26
C LYS A 17 0.31 -4.62 -40.62
N ASN A 18 -0.83 -4.18 -40.07
CA ASN A 18 -2.14 -4.78 -40.35
C ASN A 18 -2.84 -4.13 -41.56
N VAL A 19 -2.22 -3.18 -42.25
CA VAL A 19 -2.83 -2.51 -43.41
C VAL A 19 -3.18 -3.54 -44.48
N GLU A 20 -4.40 -3.39 -45.08
CA GLU A 20 -5.07 -4.30 -46.02
C GLU A 20 -5.60 -5.60 -45.38
N GLU A 21 -5.42 -5.86 -44.09
CA GLU A 21 -6.04 -6.98 -43.40
C GLU A 21 -7.53 -6.74 -43.16
N GLU A 22 -8.35 -7.77 -43.34
CA GLU A 22 -9.74 -7.79 -42.90
C GLU A 22 -9.79 -8.19 -41.40
N VAL A 23 -10.39 -7.32 -40.58
CA VAL A 23 -10.44 -7.52 -39.14
C VAL A 23 -11.88 -7.49 -38.63
N VAL A 24 -12.11 -8.24 -37.54
CA VAL A 24 -13.34 -8.18 -36.75
C VAL A 24 -13.00 -7.63 -35.36
N LEU A 25 -13.63 -6.51 -35.03
CA LEU A 25 -13.44 -5.79 -33.77
C LEU A 25 -14.75 -5.71 -33.00
N ASN A 26 -14.69 -5.82 -31.69
CA ASN A 26 -15.82 -5.64 -30.79
C ASN A 26 -15.43 -4.70 -29.67
N GLY A 27 -16.29 -3.74 -29.33
CA GLY A 27 -15.97 -2.77 -28.30
C GLY A 27 -17.12 -1.82 -27.98
N TRP A 28 -16.76 -0.77 -27.30
CA TRP A 28 -17.65 0.33 -26.92
C TRP A 28 -17.36 1.55 -27.78
N VAL A 29 -18.41 2.25 -28.23
CA VAL A 29 -18.29 3.53 -28.92
C VAL A 29 -17.82 4.59 -27.92
N ALA A 30 -16.56 4.98 -27.98
CA ALA A 30 -16.04 6.06 -27.13
C ALA A 30 -16.51 7.45 -27.64
N LYS A 31 -16.55 7.63 -28.95
CA LYS A 31 -17.00 8.87 -29.61
C LYS A 31 -17.48 8.59 -31.04
N GLN A 32 -18.51 9.31 -31.46
CA GLN A 32 -18.98 9.30 -32.83
C GLN A 32 -18.96 10.75 -33.38
N ARG A 33 -18.58 10.94 -34.64
CA ARG A 33 -18.51 12.23 -35.35
C ARG A 33 -18.97 12.01 -36.78
N SER A 34 -19.78 12.91 -37.27
CA SER A 34 -20.15 12.97 -38.69
C SER A 34 -19.53 14.22 -39.33
N LEU A 35 -18.83 14.04 -40.45
CA LEU A 35 -18.14 15.14 -41.16
C LEU A 35 -18.08 14.85 -42.66
N GLY A 36 -18.73 15.71 -43.47
CA GLY A 36 -18.58 15.69 -44.91
C GLY A 36 -19.04 14.41 -45.62
N GLY A 37 -20.06 13.72 -45.10
CA GLY A 37 -20.52 12.43 -45.63
C GLY A 37 -19.76 11.20 -45.13
N LEU A 38 -18.85 11.40 -44.19
CA LEU A 38 -18.15 10.34 -43.49
C LEU A 38 -18.59 10.27 -42.04
N ILE A 39 -18.68 9.06 -41.47
CA ILE A 39 -18.89 8.85 -40.02
C ILE A 39 -17.63 8.25 -39.47
N PHE A 40 -17.11 8.85 -38.40
CA PHE A 40 -15.96 8.37 -37.65
C PHE A 40 -16.43 7.88 -36.26
N VAL A 41 -16.07 6.67 -35.90
CA VAL A 41 -16.34 6.09 -34.61
C VAL A 41 -15.01 5.71 -33.94
N ASP A 42 -14.74 6.27 -32.79
CA ASP A 42 -13.63 5.84 -31.94
C ASP A 42 -14.12 4.61 -31.16
N LEU A 43 -13.70 3.41 -31.57
CA LEU A 43 -14.05 2.14 -30.94
C LEU A 43 -13.01 1.78 -29.88
N ARG A 44 -13.47 1.56 -28.65
CA ARG A 44 -12.62 1.26 -27.50
C ARG A 44 -12.81 -0.19 -27.03
N ASP A 45 -11.71 -0.84 -26.75
CA ASP A 45 -11.70 -2.08 -25.97
C ASP A 45 -10.67 -2.02 -24.82
N LYS A 46 -10.36 -3.15 -24.17
CA LYS A 46 -9.42 -3.24 -23.04
C LYS A 46 -7.97 -2.85 -23.40
N THR A 47 -7.62 -2.72 -24.66
CA THR A 47 -6.23 -2.44 -25.12
C THR A 47 -6.06 -1.02 -25.62
N GLY A 48 -7.14 -0.32 -25.91
CA GLY A 48 -7.07 1.05 -26.43
C GLY A 48 -8.22 1.37 -27.38
N ILE A 49 -7.98 2.38 -28.20
CA ILE A 49 -8.96 2.96 -29.12
C ILE A 49 -8.44 2.82 -30.55
N VAL A 50 -9.33 2.51 -31.51
CA VAL A 50 -9.07 2.59 -32.94
C VAL A 50 -10.18 3.37 -33.64
N GLN A 51 -9.86 4.17 -34.64
CA GLN A 51 -10.86 4.86 -35.46
C GLN A 51 -11.47 3.88 -36.48
N ILE A 52 -12.80 3.85 -36.50
CA ILE A 52 -13.59 3.19 -37.52
C ILE A 52 -14.15 4.25 -38.43
N THR A 53 -14.03 4.05 -39.73
CA THR A 53 -14.52 4.99 -40.77
C THR A 53 -15.61 4.33 -41.59
N PHE A 54 -16.75 5.01 -41.71
CA PHE A 54 -17.86 4.64 -42.58
C PHE A 54 -17.96 5.69 -43.69
N ASP A 55 -17.93 5.24 -44.93
CA ASP A 55 -18.04 6.08 -46.13
C ASP A 55 -19.26 5.71 -46.97
N ASP A 56 -19.41 6.32 -48.12
CA ASP A 56 -20.51 6.12 -49.05
C ASP A 56 -20.47 4.80 -49.81
N THR A 57 -19.43 3.98 -49.62
CA THR A 57 -19.28 2.68 -50.28
C THR A 57 -20.05 1.55 -49.55
N ILE A 58 -20.48 1.79 -48.31
CA ILE A 58 -21.24 0.80 -47.52
C ILE A 58 -22.74 0.88 -47.82
N PRO A 59 -23.52 -0.19 -47.56
CA PRO A 59 -24.99 -0.15 -47.67
C PRO A 59 -25.57 0.97 -46.85
N LYS A 60 -26.56 1.69 -47.42
CA LYS A 60 -27.21 2.82 -46.74
C LYS A 60 -27.73 2.46 -45.33
N GLU A 61 -28.29 1.26 -45.17
CA GLU A 61 -28.80 0.78 -43.89
C GLU A 61 -27.70 0.72 -42.81
N VAL A 62 -26.46 0.32 -43.17
CA VAL A 62 -25.30 0.28 -42.26
C VAL A 62 -24.84 1.72 -41.96
N PHE A 63 -24.86 2.61 -42.94
CA PHE A 63 -24.53 4.02 -42.76
C PHE A 63 -25.50 4.70 -41.80
N ASP A 64 -26.82 4.52 -42.01
CA ASP A 64 -27.87 5.04 -41.14
C ASP A 64 -27.76 4.52 -39.70
N GLN A 65 -27.40 3.22 -39.54
CA GLN A 65 -27.08 2.63 -38.22
C GLN A 65 -25.87 3.29 -37.57
N ALA A 66 -24.78 3.52 -38.32
CA ALA A 66 -23.58 4.17 -37.82
C ALA A 66 -23.85 5.63 -37.39
N GLU A 67 -24.76 6.36 -38.09
CA GLU A 67 -25.18 7.70 -37.71
C GLU A 67 -26.00 7.74 -36.41
N ALA A 68 -26.75 6.64 -36.14
CA ALA A 68 -27.54 6.49 -34.92
C ALA A 68 -26.73 6.10 -33.69
N LEU A 69 -25.45 5.69 -33.84
CA LEU A 69 -24.61 5.28 -32.70
C LEU A 69 -24.45 6.43 -31.70
N ARG A 70 -24.39 6.05 -30.42
CA ARG A 70 -24.15 6.97 -29.31
C ARG A 70 -23.02 6.41 -28.43
N SER A 71 -22.50 7.28 -27.55
CA SER A 71 -21.44 6.91 -26.61
C SER A 71 -21.83 5.69 -25.79
N GLU A 72 -20.85 4.82 -25.59
CA GLU A 72 -20.94 3.57 -24.81
C GLU A 72 -21.86 2.49 -25.42
N TYR A 73 -22.40 2.67 -26.62
CA TYR A 73 -23.04 1.57 -27.35
C TYR A 73 -22.02 0.45 -27.60
N VAL A 74 -22.45 -0.80 -27.49
CA VAL A 74 -21.62 -1.98 -27.73
C VAL A 74 -21.84 -2.47 -29.16
N ILE A 75 -20.77 -2.46 -29.94
CA ILE A 75 -20.83 -2.79 -31.36
C ILE A 75 -19.79 -3.81 -31.78
N GLY A 76 -20.09 -4.52 -32.85
CA GLY A 76 -19.16 -5.33 -33.63
C GLY A 76 -18.97 -4.72 -35.02
N ILE A 77 -17.73 -4.65 -35.47
CA ILE A 77 -17.31 -4.13 -36.78
C ILE A 77 -16.53 -5.22 -37.51
N LYS A 78 -16.87 -5.43 -38.79
CA LYS A 78 -16.01 -6.11 -39.75
C LYS A 78 -15.54 -5.10 -40.77
N GLY A 79 -14.25 -5.00 -41.02
CA GLY A 79 -13.70 -3.98 -41.90
C GLY A 79 -12.26 -4.24 -42.32
N ILE A 80 -11.71 -3.34 -43.15
CA ILE A 80 -10.33 -3.40 -43.62
C ILE A 80 -9.51 -2.31 -42.98
N VAL A 81 -8.35 -2.66 -42.46
CA VAL A 81 -7.37 -1.72 -41.92
C VAL A 81 -6.74 -0.93 -43.06
N LYS A 82 -6.72 0.38 -42.96
CA LYS A 82 -6.05 1.28 -43.91
C LYS A 82 -5.16 2.28 -43.19
N GLU A 83 -4.16 2.78 -43.90
CA GLU A 83 -3.36 3.90 -43.42
C GLU A 83 -4.20 5.19 -43.39
N ARG A 84 -4.13 5.95 -42.30
CA ARG A 84 -4.85 7.23 -42.16
C ARG A 84 -4.25 8.30 -43.06
N ALA A 85 -5.10 9.02 -43.76
CA ALA A 85 -4.69 10.19 -44.53
C ALA A 85 -4.14 11.30 -43.61
N ALA A 86 -4.74 11.49 -42.43
CA ALA A 86 -4.31 12.45 -41.41
C ALA A 86 -3.94 11.67 -40.14
N LYS A 87 -2.64 11.39 -39.95
CA LYS A 87 -2.10 10.66 -38.78
C LYS A 87 -2.35 11.43 -37.49
N ASN A 88 -2.73 10.72 -36.44
CA ASN A 88 -2.95 11.28 -35.11
C ASN A 88 -1.85 10.80 -34.13
N PRO A 89 -0.86 11.64 -33.80
CA PRO A 89 0.25 11.24 -32.92
C PRO A 89 -0.18 11.01 -31.45
N ASN A 90 -1.39 11.43 -31.06
CA ASN A 90 -1.89 11.28 -29.70
C ASN A 90 -2.54 9.90 -29.45
N LEU A 91 -2.64 9.03 -30.47
CA LEU A 91 -3.18 7.69 -30.34
C LEU A 91 -2.13 6.67 -30.77
N PRO A 92 -1.90 5.59 -30.02
CA PRO A 92 -1.00 4.50 -30.44
C PRO A 92 -1.38 3.90 -31.80
N THR A 93 -2.69 3.86 -32.11
CA THR A 93 -3.26 3.38 -33.38
C THR A 93 -3.43 4.51 -34.41
N GLY A 94 -2.90 5.69 -34.16
CA GLY A 94 -3.18 6.90 -34.92
C GLY A 94 -2.63 6.96 -36.34
N GLU A 95 -1.82 5.96 -36.77
CA GLU A 95 -1.36 5.80 -38.13
C GLU A 95 -2.36 5.07 -39.04
N ILE A 96 -3.31 4.34 -38.42
CA ILE A 96 -4.28 3.50 -39.13
C ILE A 96 -5.72 3.83 -38.75
N GLU A 97 -6.65 3.42 -39.60
CA GLU A 97 -8.08 3.42 -39.35
C GLU A 97 -8.69 2.16 -39.98
N VAL A 98 -9.89 1.78 -39.54
CA VAL A 98 -10.60 0.61 -40.09
C VAL A 98 -11.80 1.08 -40.88
N PHE A 99 -11.80 0.81 -42.19
CA PHE A 99 -12.96 1.06 -43.07
C PHE A 99 -13.98 -0.05 -42.85
N ALA A 100 -15.13 0.33 -42.31
CA ALA A 100 -16.19 -0.62 -42.01
C ALA A 100 -16.84 -1.20 -43.25
N LYS A 101 -17.13 -2.52 -43.24
CA LYS A 101 -17.97 -3.22 -44.22
C LYS A 101 -19.30 -3.63 -43.62
N GLU A 102 -19.26 -4.09 -42.37
CA GLU A 102 -20.43 -4.58 -41.63
C GLU A 102 -20.43 -4.02 -40.21
N LEU A 103 -21.62 -3.73 -39.71
CA LEU A 103 -21.85 -3.24 -38.36
C LEU A 103 -22.94 -4.08 -37.68
N VAL A 104 -22.71 -4.48 -36.45
CA VAL A 104 -23.70 -5.12 -35.58
C VAL A 104 -23.79 -4.33 -34.27
N LEU A 105 -25.00 -3.91 -33.92
CA LEU A 105 -25.30 -3.33 -32.62
C LEU A 105 -25.67 -4.47 -31.65
N TYR A 106 -24.88 -4.66 -30.60
CA TYR A 106 -25.15 -5.67 -29.56
C TYR A 106 -26.02 -5.13 -28.44
N SER A 107 -25.74 -3.87 -28.01
CA SER A 107 -26.46 -3.21 -26.93
C SER A 107 -26.38 -1.70 -27.05
N GLU A 108 -27.48 -1.05 -26.80
CA GLU A 108 -27.55 0.40 -26.58
C GLU A 108 -27.08 0.74 -25.15
N SER A 109 -26.81 2.00 -24.91
CA SER A 109 -26.45 2.55 -23.60
C SER A 109 -27.25 3.82 -23.33
N GLU A 110 -27.71 3.98 -22.11
CA GLU A 110 -28.11 5.29 -21.61
C GLU A 110 -26.89 6.21 -21.47
N THR A 111 -27.12 7.49 -21.30
CA THR A 111 -26.03 8.45 -21.03
C THR A 111 -25.33 8.08 -19.73
N PRO A 112 -24.03 7.72 -19.75
CA PRO A 112 -23.33 7.30 -18.53
C PRO A 112 -23.29 8.44 -17.50
N PRO A 113 -23.43 8.11 -16.20
CA PRO A 113 -23.37 9.11 -15.11
C PRO A 113 -21.94 9.61 -14.86
N ILE A 114 -20.93 8.96 -15.41
CA ILE A 114 -19.51 9.37 -15.39
C ILE A 114 -18.95 9.29 -16.80
N TYR A 115 -18.02 10.18 -17.13
CA TYR A 115 -17.25 10.09 -18.38
C TYR A 115 -16.16 9.04 -18.28
N ILE A 116 -15.93 8.30 -19.38
CA ILE A 116 -14.87 7.28 -19.44
C ILE A 116 -13.62 7.93 -20.04
N LYS A 117 -12.97 8.76 -19.22
CA LYS A 117 -11.72 9.47 -19.51
C LYS A 117 -10.85 9.45 -18.28
N ASP A 118 -9.53 9.35 -18.47
CA ASP A 118 -8.57 9.29 -17.36
C ASP A 118 -8.40 10.63 -16.64
N ASP A 119 -8.68 11.75 -17.30
CA ASP A 119 -8.51 13.11 -16.81
C ASP A 119 -9.81 13.76 -16.28
N ASP A 120 -10.81 12.98 -15.93
CA ASP A 120 -12.05 13.50 -15.35
C ASP A 120 -11.88 13.83 -13.85
N ASN A 121 -12.55 14.89 -13.41
CA ASN A 121 -12.57 15.31 -12.00
C ASN A 121 -13.89 14.89 -11.35
N VAL A 122 -14.16 13.58 -11.34
CA VAL A 122 -15.38 12.99 -10.78
C VAL A 122 -15.16 12.62 -9.32
N ASP A 123 -16.18 12.87 -8.50
CA ASP A 123 -16.20 12.47 -7.08
C ASP A 123 -15.95 10.97 -6.89
N ASP A 124 -15.11 10.63 -5.91
CA ASP A 124 -14.72 9.25 -5.63
C ASP A 124 -15.90 8.33 -5.37
N ASN A 125 -16.92 8.77 -4.62
CA ASN A 125 -18.08 7.94 -4.31
C ASN A 125 -18.90 7.64 -5.58
N LEU A 126 -18.98 8.61 -6.51
CA LEU A 126 -19.66 8.39 -7.79
C LEU A 126 -18.88 7.40 -8.67
N ARG A 127 -17.55 7.51 -8.71
CA ARG A 127 -16.68 6.52 -9.37
C ARG A 127 -16.84 5.12 -8.75
N LEU A 128 -16.89 5.02 -7.42
CA LEU A 128 -17.08 3.75 -6.71
C LEU A 128 -18.48 3.16 -6.93
N LYS A 129 -19.52 4.00 -7.03
CA LYS A 129 -20.89 3.54 -7.32
C LYS A 129 -21.01 2.96 -8.73
N TYR A 130 -20.42 3.62 -9.70
CA TYR A 130 -20.39 3.17 -11.10
C TYR A 130 -19.04 2.55 -11.47
N ARG A 131 -18.46 1.78 -10.56
CA ARG A 131 -17.11 1.22 -10.70
C ARG A 131 -16.93 0.39 -11.97
N TYR A 132 -17.95 -0.30 -12.42
CA TYR A 132 -17.94 -1.05 -13.68
C TYR A 132 -17.80 -0.14 -14.93
N LEU A 133 -18.18 1.13 -14.84
CA LEU A 133 -17.90 2.14 -15.89
C LEU A 133 -16.50 2.73 -15.69
N ASP A 134 -16.12 3.06 -14.47
CA ASP A 134 -14.80 3.57 -14.14
C ASP A 134 -13.68 2.61 -14.59
N LEU A 135 -13.91 1.31 -14.42
CA LEU A 135 -13.00 0.25 -14.89
C LEU A 135 -12.86 0.16 -16.43
N ARG A 136 -13.67 0.88 -17.21
CA ARG A 136 -13.49 1.04 -18.67
C ARG A 136 -12.40 2.03 -19.03
N LYS A 137 -11.96 2.91 -18.11
CA LYS A 137 -10.85 3.85 -18.31
C LYS A 137 -9.57 3.10 -18.61
N LEU A 138 -8.74 3.64 -19.50
CA LEU A 138 -7.50 2.97 -19.91
C LEU A 138 -6.54 2.79 -18.72
N LYS A 139 -6.36 3.82 -17.91
CA LYS A 139 -5.53 3.76 -16.71
C LYS A 139 -5.99 2.67 -15.74
N MET A 140 -7.30 2.56 -15.49
CA MET A 140 -7.86 1.51 -14.65
C MET A 140 -7.62 0.10 -15.23
N GLN A 141 -7.75 -0.06 -16.54
CA GLN A 141 -7.44 -1.31 -17.24
C GLN A 141 -5.95 -1.66 -17.14
N GLU A 142 -5.07 -0.68 -17.20
CA GLU A 142 -3.62 -0.85 -17.01
C GLU A 142 -3.31 -1.29 -15.57
N ASN A 143 -3.87 -0.64 -14.56
CA ASN A 143 -3.68 -0.98 -13.16
C ASN A 143 -4.11 -2.43 -12.86
N VAL A 144 -5.29 -2.84 -13.34
CA VAL A 144 -5.78 -4.23 -13.15
C VAL A 144 -4.87 -5.24 -13.86
N ARG A 145 -4.39 -4.93 -15.08
CA ARG A 145 -3.44 -5.80 -15.80
C ARG A 145 -2.09 -5.86 -15.10
N PHE A 146 -1.59 -4.73 -14.63
CA PHE A 146 -0.33 -4.68 -13.90
C PHE A 146 -0.40 -5.51 -12.61
N ARG A 147 -1.50 -5.38 -11.85
CA ARG A 147 -1.77 -6.24 -10.69
C ARG A 147 -1.72 -7.73 -11.04
N HIS A 148 -2.37 -8.12 -12.15
CA HIS A 148 -2.33 -9.50 -12.63
C HIS A 148 -0.89 -9.94 -12.96
N GLN A 149 -0.11 -9.09 -13.64
CA GLN A 149 1.29 -9.39 -14.00
C GLN A 149 2.17 -9.56 -12.76
N VAL A 150 2.01 -8.71 -11.72
CA VAL A 150 2.71 -8.84 -10.43
C VAL A 150 2.38 -10.18 -9.79
N THR A 151 1.09 -10.52 -9.70
CA THR A 151 0.64 -11.79 -9.10
C THR A 151 1.18 -13.01 -9.86
N LYS A 152 1.11 -12.96 -11.19
CA LYS A 152 1.65 -14.03 -12.03
C LYS A 152 3.16 -14.20 -11.84
N LEU A 153 3.90 -13.10 -11.86
CA LEU A 153 5.34 -13.12 -11.68
C LEU A 153 5.75 -13.65 -10.30
N ALA A 154 4.99 -13.31 -9.24
CA ALA A 154 5.20 -13.85 -7.92
C ALA A 154 5.06 -15.38 -7.92
N ARG A 155 3.98 -15.91 -8.51
CA ARG A 155 3.79 -17.36 -8.65
C ARG A 155 4.94 -18.02 -9.43
N ASP A 156 5.29 -17.46 -10.58
CA ASP A 156 6.37 -18.00 -11.42
C ASP A 156 7.71 -18.01 -10.65
N TYR A 157 8.04 -16.92 -9.94
CA TYR A 157 9.30 -16.80 -9.20
C TYR A 157 9.37 -17.79 -8.03
N PHE A 158 8.33 -17.84 -7.19
CA PHE A 158 8.34 -18.70 -6.01
C PHE A 158 8.23 -20.18 -6.38
N ASP A 159 7.47 -20.57 -7.42
CA ASP A 159 7.44 -21.93 -7.94
C ASP A 159 8.83 -22.39 -8.40
N GLU A 160 9.54 -21.57 -9.20
CA GLU A 160 10.92 -21.83 -9.63
C GLU A 160 11.91 -21.99 -8.46
N ASN A 161 11.59 -21.40 -7.28
CA ASN A 161 12.39 -21.51 -6.06
C ASN A 161 11.85 -22.55 -5.08
N GLY A 162 10.98 -23.47 -5.53
CA GLY A 162 10.51 -24.61 -4.79
C GLY A 162 9.41 -24.35 -3.78
N PHE A 163 8.70 -23.23 -3.90
CA PHE A 163 7.50 -22.95 -3.10
C PHE A 163 6.28 -23.66 -3.67
N THR A 164 5.43 -24.13 -2.79
CA THR A 164 4.12 -24.69 -3.13
C THR A 164 3.03 -23.69 -2.75
N GLU A 165 2.17 -23.34 -3.73
CA GLU A 165 0.98 -22.51 -3.43
C GLU A 165 -0.09 -23.36 -2.75
N ILE A 166 -0.45 -23.02 -1.51
CA ILE A 166 -1.43 -23.75 -0.70
C ILE A 166 -2.46 -22.77 -0.15
N GLU A 167 -3.75 -23.05 -0.41
CA GLU A 167 -4.85 -22.29 0.17
C GLU A 167 -5.07 -22.67 1.63
N THR A 168 -5.26 -21.65 2.47
CA THR A 168 -5.62 -21.83 3.89
C THR A 168 -7.09 -21.48 4.11
N PRO A 169 -7.72 -21.99 5.18
CA PRO A 169 -9.12 -21.70 5.46
C PRO A 169 -9.40 -20.20 5.67
N ILE A 170 -10.53 -19.73 5.16
CA ILE A 170 -11.06 -18.38 5.42
C ILE A 170 -12.02 -18.38 6.62
N LEU A 171 -12.75 -19.45 6.86
CA LEU A 171 -13.60 -19.60 8.05
C LEU A 171 -12.76 -20.24 9.17
N ILE A 172 -12.18 -19.43 10.01
CA ILE A 172 -11.29 -19.86 11.10
C ILE A 172 -11.87 -19.48 12.47
N LYS A 173 -11.17 -19.83 13.54
CA LYS A 173 -11.43 -19.33 14.89
C LYS A 173 -10.85 -17.92 15.04
N SER A 174 -11.50 -17.05 15.82
CA SER A 174 -10.96 -15.74 16.18
C SER A 174 -9.58 -15.89 16.84
N THR A 175 -8.61 -15.14 16.34
CA THR A 175 -7.23 -15.11 16.84
C THR A 175 -6.75 -13.67 16.95
N PRO A 176 -6.16 -13.27 18.09
CA PRO A 176 -5.71 -11.89 18.27
C PRO A 176 -4.39 -11.66 17.51
N GLU A 177 -4.47 -10.99 16.36
CA GLU A 177 -3.32 -10.59 15.53
C GLU A 177 -3.17 -9.04 15.45
N GLY A 178 -3.74 -8.30 16.40
CA GLY A 178 -3.61 -6.84 16.48
C GLY A 178 -4.82 -6.03 16.03
N ALA A 179 -5.55 -6.49 15.00
CA ALA A 179 -6.80 -5.85 14.54
C ALA A 179 -8.04 -6.54 15.15
N ARG A 180 -9.22 -5.95 14.95
CA ARG A 180 -10.49 -6.63 15.23
C ARG A 180 -10.84 -7.57 14.09
N ASP A 181 -11.45 -8.72 14.45
CA ASP A 181 -11.90 -9.72 13.50
C ASP A 181 -13.30 -9.40 12.98
N TYR A 182 -13.56 -9.74 11.71
CA TYR A 182 -14.91 -9.88 11.19
C TYR A 182 -15.47 -11.25 11.60
N LEU A 183 -16.63 -11.27 12.27
CA LEU A 183 -17.25 -12.48 12.76
C LEU A 183 -18.35 -12.97 11.81
N VAL A 184 -18.39 -14.28 11.59
CA VAL A 184 -19.42 -14.95 10.78
C VAL A 184 -20.15 -15.98 11.66
N PRO A 185 -21.46 -15.81 11.92
CA PRO A 185 -22.18 -16.73 12.79
C PRO A 185 -22.34 -18.10 12.14
N SER A 186 -22.30 -19.17 12.97
CA SER A 186 -22.48 -20.55 12.54
C SER A 186 -23.94 -20.98 12.71
N ARG A 187 -24.62 -21.30 11.61
CA ARG A 187 -25.98 -21.86 11.67
C ARG A 187 -26.02 -23.27 12.29
N VAL A 188 -24.97 -24.06 12.03
CA VAL A 188 -24.90 -25.45 12.51
C VAL A 188 -24.57 -25.52 13.99
N ASN A 189 -23.74 -24.61 14.48
CA ASN A 189 -23.31 -24.53 15.87
C ASN A 189 -23.80 -23.19 16.45
N GLN A 190 -25.07 -23.13 16.83
CA GLN A 190 -25.68 -21.91 17.38
C GLN A 190 -24.86 -21.36 18.55
N GLY A 191 -24.72 -20.02 18.63
CA GLY A 191 -23.90 -19.34 19.62
C GLY A 191 -22.39 -19.36 19.35
N HIS A 192 -21.94 -20.03 18.28
CA HIS A 192 -20.55 -20.05 17.84
C HIS A 192 -20.35 -19.24 16.56
N PHE A 193 -19.16 -18.65 16.44
CA PHE A 193 -18.80 -17.83 15.30
C PHE A 193 -17.50 -18.29 14.68
N TYR A 194 -17.43 -18.23 13.37
CA TYR A 194 -16.17 -18.16 12.65
C TYR A 194 -15.66 -16.71 12.65
N ALA A 195 -14.37 -16.54 12.47
CA ALA A 195 -13.75 -15.27 12.15
C ALA A 195 -13.13 -15.32 10.76
N LEU A 196 -13.11 -14.18 10.05
CA LEU A 196 -12.32 -14.05 8.83
C LEU A 196 -10.87 -13.77 9.19
N PRO A 197 -9.87 -14.40 8.52
CA PRO A 197 -8.47 -14.35 8.91
C PRO A 197 -7.86 -12.97 8.69
N GLN A 198 -7.13 -12.46 9.66
CA GLN A 198 -6.31 -11.26 9.50
C GLN A 198 -5.07 -11.52 8.63
N SER A 199 -4.55 -12.74 8.69
CA SER A 199 -3.51 -13.30 7.85
C SER A 199 -3.52 -14.83 7.95
N PRO A 200 -2.84 -15.58 7.08
CA PRO A 200 -2.69 -17.04 7.21
C PRO A 200 -1.64 -17.48 8.23
N GLN A 201 -1.21 -16.62 9.17
CA GLN A 201 -0.06 -16.82 10.04
C GLN A 201 -0.03 -18.18 10.74
N LEU A 202 -1.12 -18.59 11.39
CA LEU A 202 -1.16 -19.83 12.16
C LEU A 202 -1.12 -21.07 11.26
N PHE A 203 -1.81 -21.00 10.13
CA PHE A 203 -1.87 -22.13 9.19
C PHE A 203 -0.57 -22.32 8.41
N LYS A 204 0.13 -21.26 8.02
CA LYS A 204 1.42 -21.40 7.36
C LYS A 204 2.48 -21.99 8.29
N GLN A 205 2.45 -21.69 9.59
CA GLN A 205 3.30 -22.35 10.58
C GLN A 205 2.96 -23.85 10.72
N LEU A 206 1.68 -24.22 10.71
CA LEU A 206 1.26 -25.63 10.66
C LEU A 206 1.74 -26.34 9.39
N LEU A 207 1.80 -25.65 8.25
CA LEU A 207 2.35 -26.19 7.02
C LEU A 207 3.85 -26.46 7.13
N MET A 208 4.61 -25.64 7.87
CA MET A 208 6.02 -25.93 8.17
C MET A 208 6.14 -27.18 9.04
N VAL A 209 5.33 -27.32 10.08
CA VAL A 209 5.28 -28.54 10.90
C VAL A 209 4.87 -29.76 10.07
N SER A 210 4.03 -29.59 9.06
CA SER A 210 3.61 -30.67 8.15
C SER A 210 4.68 -31.12 7.15
N GLY A 211 5.82 -30.41 7.09
CA GLY A 211 6.89 -30.71 6.13
C GLY A 211 6.68 -30.10 4.74
N CYS A 212 5.85 -29.08 4.59
CA CYS A 212 5.67 -28.37 3.33
C CYS A 212 6.96 -27.68 2.84
N ASP A 213 7.87 -27.36 3.75
CA ASP A 213 9.18 -26.75 3.53
C ASP A 213 9.14 -25.30 3.02
N ARG A 214 8.48 -25.02 1.90
CA ARG A 214 8.30 -23.67 1.33
C ARG A 214 6.87 -23.48 0.88
N TYR A 215 6.18 -22.54 1.51
CA TYR A 215 4.80 -22.19 1.26
C TYR A 215 4.67 -20.80 0.68
N MET A 216 3.76 -20.63 -0.26
CA MET A 216 3.26 -19.33 -0.68
C MET A 216 1.74 -19.33 -0.83
N GLN A 217 1.12 -18.16 -0.76
CA GLN A 217 -0.29 -17.96 -1.07
C GLN A 217 -0.56 -16.51 -1.50
N ILE A 218 -1.41 -16.34 -2.50
CA ILE A 218 -2.05 -15.03 -2.76
C ILE A 218 -3.30 -14.97 -1.87
N ALA A 219 -3.09 -14.54 -0.63
CA ALA A 219 -4.03 -14.66 0.46
C ALA A 219 -4.99 -13.47 0.57
N LYS A 220 -6.29 -13.74 0.75
CA LYS A 220 -7.26 -12.73 1.20
C LYS A 220 -7.17 -12.58 2.71
N CYS A 221 -7.04 -11.32 3.16
CA CYS A 221 -6.94 -10.92 4.56
C CYS A 221 -8.03 -9.91 4.89
N PHE A 222 -8.47 -9.92 6.15
CA PHE A 222 -9.60 -9.12 6.62
C PHE A 222 -9.24 -8.46 7.95
N ARG A 223 -9.43 -7.15 8.07
CA ARG A 223 -9.18 -6.40 9.31
C ARG A 223 -10.23 -5.32 9.49
N ASP A 224 -10.90 -5.34 10.65
CA ASP A 224 -11.84 -4.29 11.03
C ASP A 224 -11.09 -3.15 11.73
N GLU A 225 -10.54 -2.25 10.92
CA GLU A 225 -9.73 -1.10 11.35
C GLU A 225 -10.23 0.19 10.69
N ASP A 226 -9.78 1.32 11.21
CA ASP A 226 -10.02 2.62 10.58
C ASP A 226 -9.37 2.70 9.20
N LEU A 227 -10.16 3.09 8.20
CA LEU A 227 -9.72 3.12 6.82
C LEU A 227 -8.90 4.38 6.49
N ARG A 228 -7.88 4.18 5.67
CA ARG A 228 -7.00 5.23 5.12
C ARG A 228 -6.83 5.02 3.62
N ALA A 229 -6.07 5.88 2.96
CA ALA A 229 -5.80 5.74 1.53
C ALA A 229 -5.12 4.41 1.15
N ASP A 230 -4.35 3.84 2.07
CA ASP A 230 -3.60 2.59 1.95
C ASP A 230 -4.15 1.43 2.79
N ARG A 231 -5.39 1.53 3.29
CA ARG A 231 -6.07 0.49 4.08
C ARG A 231 -7.48 0.21 3.57
N GLN A 232 -7.80 -1.08 3.52
CA GLN A 232 -9.13 -1.60 3.20
C GLN A 232 -9.51 -2.69 4.21
N PRO A 233 -10.82 -2.90 4.49
CA PRO A 233 -11.26 -3.95 5.42
C PRO A 233 -10.98 -5.36 4.89
N GLU A 234 -10.86 -5.50 3.58
CA GLU A 234 -10.38 -6.69 2.89
C GLU A 234 -9.26 -6.31 1.92
N PHE A 235 -8.16 -7.03 1.96
CA PHE A 235 -6.97 -6.78 1.14
C PHE A 235 -6.29 -8.09 0.75
N THR A 236 -5.24 -8.02 -0.05
CA THR A 236 -4.54 -9.21 -0.53
C THR A 236 -3.07 -9.16 -0.14
N GLN A 237 -2.54 -10.29 0.32
CA GLN A 237 -1.11 -10.47 0.58
C GLN A 237 -0.50 -11.48 -0.40
N ILE A 238 0.78 -11.27 -0.76
CA ILE A 238 1.66 -12.37 -1.19
C ILE A 238 2.29 -12.87 0.10
N ASP A 239 1.83 -14.00 0.59
CA ASP A 239 2.23 -14.56 1.88
C ASP A 239 3.15 -15.75 1.69
N LEU A 240 4.22 -15.81 2.49
CA LEU A 240 5.33 -16.74 2.32
C LEU A 240 5.80 -17.29 3.67
N GLU A 241 6.23 -18.57 3.67
CA GLU A 241 6.89 -19.17 4.83
C GLU A 241 7.91 -20.24 4.34
N MET A 242 9.05 -20.33 5.03
CA MET A 242 10.16 -21.23 4.69
C MET A 242 10.67 -21.93 5.94
N SER A 243 10.99 -23.23 5.84
CA SER A 243 11.62 -24.02 6.89
C SER A 243 13.14 -24.00 6.76
N PHE A 244 13.84 -24.21 7.90
CA PHE A 244 15.29 -24.34 8.00
C PHE A 244 16.05 -23.11 7.46
N VAL A 245 15.57 -21.93 7.80
CA VAL A 245 16.11 -20.64 7.38
C VAL A 245 16.37 -19.72 8.55
N ASP A 246 17.29 -18.79 8.35
CA ASP A 246 17.49 -17.61 9.16
C ASP A 246 16.98 -16.33 8.47
N GLN A 247 17.19 -15.18 9.12
CA GLN A 247 16.77 -13.87 8.59
C GLN A 247 17.39 -13.57 7.23
N ASP A 248 18.66 -13.90 7.03
CA ASP A 248 19.39 -13.58 5.80
C ASP A 248 18.88 -14.41 4.61
N ASP A 249 18.56 -15.67 4.83
CA ASP A 249 17.97 -16.54 3.80
C ASP A 249 16.63 -16.00 3.29
N VAL A 250 15.77 -15.54 4.22
CA VAL A 250 14.48 -14.95 3.84
C VAL A 250 14.69 -13.64 3.08
N ILE A 251 15.58 -12.77 3.56
CA ILE A 251 15.89 -11.48 2.92
C ILE A 251 16.43 -11.70 1.50
N GLU A 252 17.39 -12.60 1.30
CA GLU A 252 17.96 -12.90 -0.02
C GLU A 252 16.91 -13.39 -1.01
N MET A 253 16.00 -14.27 -0.57
CA MET A 253 14.89 -14.76 -1.37
C MET A 253 13.98 -13.60 -1.83
N GLN A 254 13.68 -12.67 -0.93
CA GLN A 254 12.80 -11.53 -1.25
C GLN A 254 13.49 -10.49 -2.14
N GLU A 255 14.78 -10.25 -1.95
CA GLU A 255 15.56 -9.37 -2.82
C GLU A 255 15.57 -9.88 -4.26
N GLY A 256 15.75 -11.19 -4.46
CA GLY A 256 15.67 -11.81 -5.78
C GLY A 256 14.30 -11.67 -6.44
N PHE A 257 13.22 -11.80 -5.66
CA PHE A 257 11.85 -11.55 -6.14
C PHE A 257 11.68 -10.09 -6.61
N LEU A 258 12.05 -9.12 -5.78
CA LEU A 258 11.92 -7.70 -6.11
C LEU A 258 12.80 -7.32 -7.31
N GLN A 259 14.04 -7.81 -7.38
CA GLN A 259 14.92 -7.57 -8.52
C GLN A 259 14.29 -8.06 -9.83
N ARG A 260 13.73 -9.28 -9.82
CA ARG A 260 13.04 -9.85 -10.99
C ARG A 260 11.78 -9.04 -11.34
N LEU A 261 11.02 -8.60 -10.34
CA LEU A 261 9.79 -7.82 -10.51
C LEU A 261 10.09 -6.48 -11.21
N PHE A 262 11.03 -5.70 -10.67
CA PHE A 262 11.42 -4.42 -11.25
C PHE A 262 11.97 -4.58 -12.66
N LYS A 263 12.84 -5.58 -12.89
CA LYS A 263 13.41 -5.81 -14.22
C LYS A 263 12.37 -6.24 -15.24
N LYS A 264 11.45 -7.14 -14.88
CA LYS A 264 10.50 -7.72 -15.85
C LYS A 264 9.29 -6.84 -16.14
N LEU A 265 8.79 -6.10 -15.14
CA LEU A 265 7.56 -5.32 -15.28
C LEU A 265 7.80 -3.82 -15.52
N MET A 266 8.94 -3.29 -15.10
CA MET A 266 9.25 -1.87 -15.18
C MET A 266 10.50 -1.57 -16.03
N ASP A 267 11.26 -2.61 -16.45
CA ASP A 267 12.58 -2.51 -17.08
C ASP A 267 13.61 -1.70 -16.29
N ILE A 268 13.52 -1.76 -14.94
CA ILE A 268 14.43 -1.09 -14.01
C ILE A 268 15.35 -2.13 -13.39
N GLU A 269 16.66 -1.84 -13.36
CA GLU A 269 17.66 -2.65 -12.67
C GLU A 269 17.88 -2.09 -11.26
N ILE A 270 17.50 -2.85 -10.24
CA ILE A 270 17.79 -2.55 -8.84
C ILE A 270 18.96 -3.41 -8.35
N LYS A 271 19.83 -2.80 -7.55
CA LYS A 271 21.03 -3.47 -7.02
C LYS A 271 20.70 -4.13 -5.68
N THR A 272 21.16 -5.36 -5.51
CA THR A 272 21.15 -6.09 -4.25
C THR A 272 22.59 -6.26 -3.73
N PRO A 273 22.82 -6.45 -2.42
CA PRO A 273 21.81 -6.42 -1.35
C PRO A 273 21.28 -4.99 -1.09
N PHE A 274 20.04 -4.88 -0.61
CA PHE A 274 19.49 -3.59 -0.20
C PHE A 274 20.14 -3.10 1.09
N PRO A 275 20.24 -1.77 1.29
CA PRO A 275 20.68 -1.21 2.56
C PRO A 275 19.83 -1.76 3.72
N ARG A 276 20.51 -2.02 4.86
CA ARG A 276 19.85 -2.43 6.10
C ARG A 276 20.10 -1.39 7.18
N MET A 277 19.11 -1.11 8.00
CA MET A 277 19.25 -0.32 9.21
C MET A 277 18.41 -0.92 10.33
N THR A 278 18.84 -0.72 11.57
CA THR A 278 18.04 -1.15 12.70
C THR A 278 16.82 -0.24 12.90
N TYR A 279 15.81 -0.75 13.59
CA TYR A 279 14.66 0.07 14.01
C TYR A 279 15.10 1.32 14.77
N ASP A 280 16.04 1.18 15.71
CA ASP A 280 16.52 2.31 16.49
C ASP A 280 17.18 3.37 15.59
N GLU A 281 18.02 2.95 14.64
CA GLU A 281 18.64 3.85 13.67
C GLU A 281 17.60 4.55 12.78
N ALA A 282 16.57 3.81 12.33
CA ALA A 282 15.49 4.36 11.52
C ALA A 282 14.70 5.43 12.30
N MET A 283 14.39 5.16 13.56
CA MET A 283 13.69 6.11 14.43
C MET A 283 14.57 7.34 14.74
N GLU A 284 15.82 7.14 15.09
CA GLU A 284 16.72 8.24 15.43
C GLU A 284 16.99 9.19 14.27
N ARG A 285 17.18 8.65 13.06
CA ARG A 285 17.52 9.46 11.88
C ARG A 285 16.30 9.98 11.13
N PHE A 286 15.20 9.26 11.15
CA PHE A 286 14.06 9.57 10.29
C PHE A 286 12.74 9.77 11.03
N GLY A 287 12.68 9.43 12.32
CA GLY A 287 11.46 9.51 13.13
C GLY A 287 10.35 8.55 12.63
N SER A 288 10.76 7.45 12.00
CA SER A 288 9.84 6.46 11.42
C SER A 288 10.53 5.12 11.22
N ASP A 289 9.82 4.04 11.49
CA ASP A 289 10.17 2.66 11.18
C ASP A 289 10.15 2.33 9.67
N LYS A 290 9.66 3.24 8.85
CA LYS A 290 9.61 3.15 7.38
C LYS A 290 10.17 4.43 6.76
N PRO A 291 11.49 4.62 6.79
CA PRO A 291 12.13 5.85 6.36
C PRO A 291 12.04 6.05 4.84
N ASP A 292 11.77 7.29 4.43
CA ASP A 292 11.93 7.72 3.04
C ASP A 292 13.33 8.31 2.87
N THR A 293 14.19 7.64 2.12
CA THR A 293 15.58 8.01 1.92
C THR A 293 15.86 8.74 0.61
N ARG A 294 14.80 9.16 -0.13
CA ARG A 294 14.95 9.93 -1.38
C ARG A 294 15.49 11.34 -1.17
N PHE A 295 15.42 11.85 0.04
CA PHE A 295 15.84 13.20 0.42
C PHE A 295 16.49 13.22 1.80
N GLY A 296 17.18 14.31 2.14
CA GLY A 296 17.81 14.52 3.42
C GLY A 296 16.85 14.81 4.58
N PHE A 297 17.11 15.87 5.34
CA PHE A 297 16.36 16.31 6.53
C PHE A 297 16.37 15.28 7.65
N GLU A 298 17.51 14.61 7.89
CA GLU A 298 17.64 13.68 9.01
C GLU A 298 17.45 14.40 10.35
N LEU A 299 16.84 13.70 11.30
CA LEU A 299 16.67 14.18 12.67
C LEU A 299 18.02 14.24 13.36
N LYS A 300 18.24 15.29 14.14
CA LYS A 300 19.41 15.39 15.01
C LYS A 300 19.01 15.82 16.41
N SER A 301 19.58 15.17 17.42
CA SER A 301 19.40 15.54 18.82
C SER A 301 20.24 16.77 19.16
N ILE A 302 19.67 17.66 19.95
CA ILE A 302 20.36 18.80 20.54
C ILE A 302 20.36 18.76 22.09
N ASN A 303 20.02 17.61 22.67
CA ASN A 303 19.89 17.43 24.13
C ASN A 303 21.12 17.94 24.89
N GLU A 304 22.33 17.61 24.41
CA GLU A 304 23.58 18.03 25.05
C GLU A 304 23.79 19.55 25.01
N VAL A 305 23.44 20.19 23.87
CA VAL A 305 23.61 21.62 23.66
C VAL A 305 22.64 22.45 24.50
N VAL A 306 21.45 21.90 24.79
CA VAL A 306 20.40 22.58 25.53
C VAL A 306 20.18 22.03 26.95
N ALA A 307 21.12 21.22 27.46
CA ALA A 307 21.01 20.58 28.78
C ALA A 307 20.78 21.57 29.92
N ASP A 308 21.46 22.71 29.89
CA ASP A 308 21.41 23.75 30.92
C ASP A 308 20.52 24.95 30.53
N THR A 309 19.55 24.74 29.64
CA THR A 309 18.70 25.82 29.13
C THR A 309 17.68 26.33 30.16
N GLU A 310 17.46 27.65 30.22
CA GLU A 310 16.38 28.28 30.96
C GLU A 310 15.02 28.22 30.22
N PHE A 311 15.02 27.80 28.95
CA PHE A 311 13.78 27.67 28.18
C PHE A 311 12.97 26.48 28.67
N LYS A 312 11.91 26.79 29.39
CA LYS A 312 11.11 25.81 30.16
C LYS A 312 10.63 24.62 29.34
N VAL A 313 10.26 24.83 28.08
CA VAL A 313 9.78 23.76 27.20
C VAL A 313 10.84 22.69 26.97
N PHE A 314 12.08 23.09 26.76
CA PHE A 314 13.20 22.15 26.57
C PHE A 314 13.61 21.53 27.90
N ALA A 315 13.74 22.36 28.95
CA ALA A 315 14.11 21.89 30.28
C ALA A 315 13.10 20.86 30.84
N ASP A 316 11.80 21.11 30.71
CA ASP A 316 10.74 20.20 31.19
C ASP A 316 10.73 18.88 30.36
N ALA A 317 10.98 18.94 29.05
CA ALA A 317 11.07 17.75 28.22
C ALA A 317 12.24 16.85 28.65
N LEU A 318 13.43 17.42 28.81
CA LEU A 318 14.63 16.69 29.25
C LEU A 318 14.49 16.14 30.67
N ALA A 319 13.98 16.95 31.61
CA ALA A 319 13.73 16.51 32.99
C ALA A 319 12.71 15.37 33.07
N GLY A 320 11.75 15.33 32.14
CA GLY A 320 10.76 14.24 31.99
C GLY A 320 11.28 12.98 31.29
N GLY A 321 12.57 12.92 30.94
CA GLY A 321 13.13 11.80 30.17
C GLY A 321 12.72 11.80 28.70
N GLY A 322 12.24 12.92 28.19
CA GLY A 322 11.93 13.14 26.78
C GLY A 322 13.15 13.55 25.96
N ASP A 323 12.89 14.13 24.79
CA ASP A 323 13.92 14.43 23.78
C ASP A 323 13.71 15.82 23.18
N VAL A 324 14.79 16.45 22.73
CA VAL A 324 14.79 17.70 21.96
C VAL A 324 15.55 17.44 20.66
N ARG A 325 14.82 17.34 19.56
CA ARG A 325 15.38 17.06 18.23
C ARG A 325 14.84 18.02 17.19
N GLY A 326 15.53 18.09 16.07
CA GLY A 326 15.08 18.91 14.96
C GLY A 326 15.51 18.36 13.61
N ILE A 327 15.04 19.04 12.57
CA ILE A 327 15.42 18.83 11.17
C ILE A 327 15.89 20.15 10.59
N CYS A 328 16.82 20.11 9.62
CA CYS A 328 17.30 21.27 8.87
C CYS A 328 16.83 21.18 7.42
N ILE A 329 16.18 22.24 6.94
CA ILE A 329 15.67 22.34 5.59
C ILE A 329 16.53 23.29 4.78
N ASP A 330 17.25 22.77 3.79
CA ASP A 330 18.16 23.49 2.93
C ASP A 330 17.43 24.62 2.17
N GLY A 331 17.87 25.86 2.33
CA GLY A 331 17.24 27.04 1.74
C GLY A 331 15.82 27.31 2.21
N GLY A 332 15.39 26.72 3.33
CA GLY A 332 14.02 26.77 3.85
C GLY A 332 13.58 28.15 4.33
N SER A 333 14.53 29.02 4.75
CA SER A 333 14.22 30.37 5.26
C SER A 333 13.46 31.23 4.25
N ALA A 334 13.77 31.10 2.97
CA ALA A 334 13.10 31.84 1.89
C ALA A 334 11.81 31.16 1.42
N LYS A 335 11.70 29.84 1.57
CA LYS A 335 10.58 29.03 1.06
C LYS A 335 9.38 28.98 1.99
N PHE A 336 9.58 29.10 3.29
CA PHE A 336 8.52 29.04 4.30
C PHE A 336 8.34 30.39 4.99
N SER A 337 7.19 31.04 4.82
CA SER A 337 6.80 32.20 5.58
C SER A 337 6.51 31.83 7.04
N ARG A 338 6.36 32.82 7.94
CA ARG A 338 5.92 32.53 9.32
C ARG A 338 4.55 31.83 9.36
N LYS A 339 3.65 32.25 8.52
CA LYS A 339 2.31 31.63 8.39
C LYS A 339 2.37 30.17 7.97
N ASP A 340 3.34 29.80 7.14
CA ASP A 340 3.51 28.41 6.72
C ASP A 340 4.07 27.57 7.87
N ILE A 341 5.03 28.11 8.64
CA ILE A 341 5.54 27.45 9.86
C ILE A 341 4.46 27.30 10.92
N ASP A 342 3.59 28.30 11.09
CA ASP A 342 2.45 28.21 12.00
C ASP A 342 1.47 27.08 11.57
N LYS A 343 1.22 26.90 10.25
CA LYS A 343 0.42 25.78 9.74
C LYS A 343 1.08 24.42 9.99
N LEU A 344 2.39 24.32 9.75
CA LEU A 344 3.15 23.10 10.05
C LEU A 344 3.05 22.75 11.54
N THR A 345 3.14 23.77 12.42
CA THR A 345 2.98 23.61 13.86
C THR A 345 1.58 23.07 14.22
N GLU A 346 0.52 23.60 13.61
CA GLU A 346 -0.84 23.08 13.84
C GLU A 346 -0.97 21.61 13.43
N GLN A 347 -0.37 21.22 12.33
CA GLN A 347 -0.39 19.83 11.85
C GLN A 347 0.33 18.88 12.81
N THR A 348 1.43 19.30 13.46
CA THR A 348 2.15 18.45 14.41
C THR A 348 1.34 18.18 15.71
N LYS A 349 0.33 18.97 16.01
CA LYS A 349 -0.55 18.72 17.15
C LYS A 349 -1.30 17.40 17.05
N HIS A 350 -1.58 16.91 15.83
CA HIS A 350 -2.18 15.59 15.63
C HIS A 350 -1.27 14.44 16.11
N TYR A 351 0.03 14.71 16.24
CA TYR A 351 1.03 13.77 16.75
C TYR A 351 1.38 14.04 18.22
N GLY A 352 0.68 14.96 18.87
CA GLY A 352 0.82 15.31 20.29
C GLY A 352 1.83 16.40 20.59
N ALA A 353 2.52 16.99 19.59
CA ALA A 353 3.45 18.07 19.83
C ALA A 353 2.73 19.35 20.28
N LYS A 354 3.26 20.02 21.32
CA LYS A 354 2.71 21.27 21.87
C LYS A 354 3.09 22.49 21.02
N GLY A 355 4.16 22.40 20.22
CA GLY A 355 4.65 23.45 19.36
C GLY A 355 5.93 23.07 18.62
N VAL A 356 6.30 23.89 17.68
CA VAL A 356 7.56 23.77 16.90
C VAL A 356 8.38 25.03 17.10
N VAL A 357 9.61 24.89 17.58
CA VAL A 357 10.59 25.97 17.61
C VAL A 357 11.24 26.02 16.24
N TRP A 358 11.41 27.23 15.71
CA TRP A 358 12.10 27.42 14.44
C TRP A 358 13.29 28.37 14.59
N ILE A 359 14.35 28.12 13.81
CA ILE A 359 15.53 28.99 13.66
C ILE A 359 15.78 29.19 12.16
N ARG A 360 15.87 30.45 11.73
CA ARG A 360 16.30 30.85 10.40
C ARG A 360 17.74 31.30 10.45
N VAL A 361 18.55 30.76 9.55
CA VAL A 361 19.95 31.15 9.40
C VAL A 361 20.04 32.25 8.35
N GLU A 362 20.11 33.51 8.80
CA GLU A 362 20.27 34.67 7.91
C GLU A 362 21.74 35.10 7.81
N GLU A 363 22.09 35.97 6.85
CA GLU A 363 23.51 36.36 6.60
C GLU A 363 24.24 36.93 7.83
N ASN A 364 23.54 37.72 8.64
CA ASN A 364 24.15 38.48 9.74
C ASN A 364 23.59 38.08 11.12
N GLU A 365 22.56 37.29 11.20
CA GLU A 365 21.91 36.92 12.46
C GLU A 365 21.13 35.60 12.35
N LEU A 366 20.91 34.96 13.48
CA LEU A 366 20.01 33.83 13.63
C LEU A 366 18.69 34.34 14.19
N LYS A 367 17.59 34.19 13.42
CA LYS A 367 16.25 34.55 13.88
C LYS A 367 15.53 33.30 14.36
N SER A 368 14.92 33.39 15.54
CA SER A 368 14.23 32.27 16.14
C SER A 368 12.93 32.71 16.82
N SER A 369 11.98 31.76 16.96
CA SER A 369 10.80 31.93 17.80
C SER A 369 11.16 32.09 19.29
N VAL A 370 12.37 31.73 19.68
CA VAL A 370 12.84 31.70 21.08
C VAL A 370 14.01 32.62 21.37
N ASN A 371 14.23 33.67 20.57
CA ASN A 371 15.31 34.68 20.76
C ASN A 371 15.39 35.29 22.17
N LYS A 372 14.29 35.24 22.94
CA LYS A 372 14.26 35.76 24.30
C LYS A 372 14.98 34.87 25.32
N PHE A 373 15.20 33.60 24.96
CA PHE A 373 15.74 32.58 25.85
C PHE A 373 17.14 32.11 25.44
N PHE A 374 17.59 32.44 24.23
CA PHE A 374 18.86 31.99 23.67
C PHE A 374 19.66 33.18 23.11
N SER A 375 20.94 33.28 23.45
CA SER A 375 21.86 34.22 22.81
C SER A 375 22.17 33.82 21.37
N GLN A 376 22.79 34.72 20.58
CA GLN A 376 23.21 34.40 19.21
C GLN A 376 24.27 33.28 19.19
N GLU A 377 25.13 33.21 20.20
CA GLU A 377 26.14 32.16 20.36
C GLU A 377 25.48 30.80 20.59
N GLN A 378 24.50 30.73 21.49
CA GLN A 378 23.74 29.50 21.76
C GLN A 378 22.91 29.03 20.53
N LEU A 379 22.28 29.96 19.82
CA LEU A 379 21.60 29.64 18.57
C LEU A 379 22.59 29.14 17.49
N ALA A 380 23.83 29.68 17.46
CA ALA A 380 24.87 29.23 16.55
C ALA A 380 25.37 27.81 16.90
N GLU A 381 25.51 27.50 18.18
CA GLU A 381 25.81 26.12 18.64
C GLU A 381 24.74 25.14 18.23
N ILE A 382 23.47 25.48 18.41
CA ILE A 382 22.34 24.66 17.92
C ILE A 382 22.42 24.48 16.40
N ALA A 383 22.61 25.58 15.64
CA ALA A 383 22.70 25.53 14.17
C ALA A 383 23.89 24.68 13.69
N ALA A 384 25.01 24.70 14.40
CA ALA A 384 26.21 23.91 14.10
C ALA A 384 25.95 22.40 14.18
N VAL A 385 25.11 21.92 15.13
CA VAL A 385 24.70 20.49 15.20
C VAL A 385 24.08 20.03 13.88
N PHE A 386 23.27 20.89 13.26
CA PHE A 386 22.63 20.58 11.98
C PHE A 386 23.55 20.76 10.77
N GLY A 387 24.70 21.44 10.94
CA GLY A 387 25.55 21.89 9.84
C GLY A 387 24.85 22.93 8.96
N ALA A 388 23.95 23.70 9.56
CA ALA A 388 23.09 24.65 8.86
C ALA A 388 23.89 25.80 8.25
N LYS A 389 23.47 26.24 7.06
CA LYS A 389 24.10 27.33 6.29
C LYS A 389 23.13 28.50 6.17
N THR A 390 23.69 29.65 5.78
CA THR A 390 22.85 30.82 5.46
C THR A 390 21.76 30.45 4.46
N GLY A 391 20.53 30.80 4.79
CA GLY A 391 19.32 30.46 4.01
C GLY A 391 18.53 29.24 4.54
N ASP A 392 19.08 28.45 5.44
CA ASP A 392 18.43 27.25 5.97
C ASP A 392 17.41 27.57 7.07
N LEU A 393 16.45 26.66 7.23
CA LEU A 393 15.44 26.69 8.27
C LEU A 393 15.56 25.42 9.14
N ILE A 394 15.74 25.61 10.44
CA ILE A 394 15.73 24.51 11.41
C ILE A 394 14.36 24.50 12.11
N LEU A 395 13.76 23.33 12.24
CA LEU A 395 12.54 23.09 12.99
C LEU A 395 12.83 22.09 14.11
N ILE A 396 12.44 22.43 15.35
CA ILE A 396 12.76 21.66 16.55
C ILE A 396 11.47 21.35 17.31
N VAL A 397 11.35 20.11 17.78
CA VAL A 397 10.27 19.62 18.65
C VAL A 397 10.90 19.12 19.95
N ALA A 398 10.24 19.40 21.08
CA ALA A 398 10.64 18.96 22.41
C ALA A 398 9.41 18.39 23.14
N ASP A 399 9.43 17.11 23.47
CA ASP A 399 8.38 16.39 24.19
C ASP A 399 8.89 14.98 24.55
N ARG A 400 7.98 14.06 24.92
CA ARG A 400 8.29 12.63 25.03
C ARG A 400 8.88 12.13 23.69
N THR A 401 9.86 11.24 23.75
CA THR A 401 10.61 10.77 22.56
C THR A 401 9.69 10.31 21.43
N LYS A 402 8.63 9.56 21.73
CA LYS A 402 7.65 9.12 20.71
C LYS A 402 6.99 10.31 20.00
N VAL A 403 6.56 11.34 20.75
CA VAL A 403 5.93 12.54 20.17
C VAL A 403 6.92 13.30 19.27
N VAL A 404 8.19 13.38 19.69
CA VAL A 404 9.26 14.02 18.90
C VAL A 404 9.46 13.29 17.59
N PHE A 405 9.61 11.96 17.61
CA PHE A 405 9.80 11.16 16.41
C PHE A 405 8.59 11.25 15.48
N ASP A 406 7.39 11.01 15.95
CA ASP A 406 6.16 11.04 15.15
C ASP A 406 5.96 12.42 14.47
N SER A 407 6.22 13.51 15.22
CA SER A 407 6.08 14.88 14.72
C SER A 407 7.14 15.24 13.69
N LEU A 408 8.40 14.94 13.95
CA LEU A 408 9.49 15.26 13.03
C LEU A 408 9.49 14.34 11.80
N GLY A 409 9.17 13.07 11.96
CA GLY A 409 8.99 12.12 10.87
C GLY A 409 7.89 12.58 9.90
N PHE A 410 6.76 13.06 10.43
CA PHE A 410 5.72 13.70 9.64
C PHE A 410 6.22 14.96 8.94
N LEU A 411 6.80 15.93 9.68
CA LEU A 411 7.30 17.19 9.12
C LEU A 411 8.30 16.97 8.00
N ARG A 412 9.23 16.06 8.20
CA ARG A 412 10.24 15.67 7.24
C ARG A 412 9.62 15.31 5.89
N ARG A 413 8.70 14.36 5.87
CA ARG A 413 8.06 13.89 4.65
C ARG A 413 7.10 14.92 4.04
N HIS A 414 6.32 15.59 4.89
CA HIS A 414 5.38 16.63 4.44
C HIS A 414 6.10 17.80 3.75
N ILE A 415 7.18 18.29 4.36
CA ILE A 415 7.99 19.38 3.79
C ILE A 415 8.68 18.94 2.49
N ALA A 416 9.18 17.71 2.42
CA ALA A 416 9.76 17.17 1.18
C ALA A 416 8.72 17.16 0.04
N GLY A 417 7.48 16.79 0.34
CA GLY A 417 6.37 16.87 -0.63
C GLY A 417 6.09 18.30 -1.09
N LEU A 418 5.99 19.26 -0.15
CA LEU A 418 5.79 20.68 -0.49
C LEU A 418 6.93 21.26 -1.35
N LEU A 419 8.14 20.74 -1.21
CA LEU A 419 9.31 21.15 -1.96
C LEU A 419 9.51 20.39 -3.27
N GLY A 420 8.67 19.40 -3.59
CA GLY A 420 8.77 18.57 -4.80
C GLY A 420 10.00 17.64 -4.80
N LEU A 421 10.44 17.20 -3.62
CA LEU A 421 11.60 16.32 -3.46
C LEU A 421 11.24 14.82 -3.50
N LEU A 422 9.94 14.50 -3.56
CA LEU A 422 9.46 13.13 -3.65
C LEU A 422 9.36 12.73 -5.13
N ASP A 423 10.46 12.21 -5.68
CA ASP A 423 10.48 11.72 -7.06
C ASP A 423 9.90 10.29 -7.12
N ASP A 424 8.78 10.15 -7.82
CA ASP A 424 8.09 8.86 -7.99
C ASP A 424 8.80 7.92 -8.98
N GLN A 425 9.80 8.40 -9.70
CA GLN A 425 10.66 7.58 -10.57
C GLN A 425 11.88 7.03 -9.82
N GLN A 426 12.11 7.44 -8.59
CA GLN A 426 13.19 6.95 -7.74
C GLN A 426 12.63 5.87 -6.78
N PHE A 427 13.26 4.69 -6.78
CA PHE A 427 12.87 3.56 -5.95
C PHE A 427 13.97 3.23 -4.95
N ASN A 428 13.88 3.76 -3.74
CA ASN A 428 14.81 3.49 -2.65
C ASN A 428 14.26 2.39 -1.75
N LEU A 429 14.75 1.16 -1.97
CA LEU A 429 14.45 -0.01 -1.15
C LEU A 429 15.46 -0.13 -0.02
N LEU A 430 14.99 -0.51 1.17
CA LEU A 430 15.83 -0.82 2.32
C LEU A 430 15.10 -1.79 3.26
N TRP A 431 15.87 -2.49 4.09
CA TRP A 431 15.38 -3.29 5.19
C TRP A 431 15.47 -2.53 6.50
N VAL A 432 14.43 -2.62 7.31
CA VAL A 432 14.47 -2.25 8.73
C VAL A 432 14.43 -3.54 9.54
N THR A 433 15.38 -3.69 10.49
CA THR A 433 15.56 -4.91 11.28
C THR A 433 15.62 -4.59 12.77
N ASP A 434 15.71 -5.62 13.60
CA ASP A 434 15.93 -5.50 15.04
C ASP A 434 14.87 -4.65 15.75
N PHE A 435 13.62 -4.87 15.39
CA PHE A 435 12.47 -4.21 16.03
C PHE A 435 12.43 -4.50 17.53
N PRO A 436 11.87 -3.63 18.36
CA PRO A 436 11.51 -4.01 19.72
C PRO A 436 10.57 -5.22 19.71
N MET A 437 10.78 -6.17 20.60
CA MET A 437 9.91 -7.34 20.73
C MET A 437 8.52 -6.95 21.26
N PHE A 438 8.51 -5.97 22.15
CA PHE A 438 7.32 -5.49 22.84
C PHE A 438 7.18 -3.97 22.72
N GLU A 439 5.97 -3.51 22.66
CA GLU A 439 5.59 -2.12 22.90
C GLU A 439 4.78 -2.00 24.18
N LYS A 440 4.86 -0.85 24.81
CA LYS A 440 4.12 -0.56 26.03
C LYS A 440 2.80 0.11 25.66
N ASP A 441 1.71 -0.46 26.13
CA ASP A 441 0.40 0.15 25.99
C ASP A 441 0.34 1.45 26.80
N ASP A 442 -0.02 2.56 26.16
CA ASP A 442 -0.02 3.89 26.79
C ASP A 442 -1.09 4.04 27.89
N GLU A 443 -2.19 3.26 27.85
CA GLU A 443 -3.30 3.34 28.80
C GLU A 443 -3.10 2.40 29.99
N THR A 444 -2.73 1.15 29.72
CA THR A 444 -2.60 0.10 30.75
C THR A 444 -1.18 -0.03 31.29
N GLY A 445 -0.19 0.41 30.53
CA GLY A 445 1.22 0.24 30.83
C GLY A 445 1.72 -1.21 30.65
N GLU A 446 0.90 -2.11 30.11
CA GLU A 446 1.25 -3.50 29.86
C GLU A 446 2.04 -3.67 28.56
N LEU A 447 2.83 -4.73 28.49
CA LEU A 447 3.57 -5.07 27.28
C LEU A 447 2.66 -5.82 26.31
N LYS A 448 2.70 -5.39 25.05
CA LYS A 448 2.08 -6.05 23.89
C LYS A 448 3.18 -6.48 22.92
N ALA A 449 3.00 -7.57 22.22
CA ALA A 449 3.90 -7.93 21.11
C ALA A 449 3.81 -6.86 20.03
N MET A 450 4.94 -6.35 19.55
CA MET A 450 4.97 -5.32 18.51
C MET A 450 4.48 -5.86 17.16
N HIS A 451 4.80 -7.12 16.82
CA HIS A 451 4.33 -7.82 15.62
C HIS A 451 3.26 -8.86 16.01
N HIS A 452 3.70 -10.03 16.42
CA HIS A 452 2.80 -11.10 16.90
C HIS A 452 3.54 -12.00 17.91
N PRO A 453 2.82 -12.75 18.77
CA PRO A 453 3.43 -13.51 19.87
C PRO A 453 4.29 -14.71 19.44
N PHE A 454 4.32 -15.05 18.16
CA PHE A 454 5.12 -16.15 17.60
C PHE A 454 6.44 -15.67 16.99
N THR A 455 6.75 -14.38 17.05
CA THR A 455 8.04 -13.82 16.61
C THR A 455 9.15 -14.27 17.52
N HIS A 456 10.28 -14.74 16.95
CA HIS A 456 11.45 -15.12 17.72
C HIS A 456 12.17 -13.88 18.25
N PRO A 457 12.53 -13.82 19.55
CA PRO A 457 13.45 -12.81 20.05
C PRO A 457 14.86 -13.05 19.46
N LYS A 458 15.68 -12.01 19.36
CA LYS A 458 17.11 -12.23 19.04
C LYS A 458 17.72 -13.20 20.04
N GLN A 459 18.57 -14.12 19.55
CA GLN A 459 19.14 -15.20 20.35
C GLN A 459 19.89 -14.70 21.60
N GLU A 460 20.60 -13.59 21.45
CA GLU A 460 21.34 -12.94 22.53
C GLU A 460 20.43 -12.32 23.60
N ASP A 461 19.20 -12.00 23.27
CA ASP A 461 18.25 -11.31 24.16
C ASP A 461 17.29 -12.24 24.89
N ILE A 462 17.31 -13.56 24.61
CA ILE A 462 16.37 -14.52 25.23
C ILE A 462 16.42 -14.46 26.76
N SER A 463 17.61 -14.25 27.36
CA SER A 463 17.76 -14.12 28.82
C SER A 463 17.11 -12.85 29.38
N LEU A 464 16.91 -11.81 28.57
CA LEU A 464 16.28 -10.56 28.98
C LEU A 464 14.75 -10.70 29.14
N LEU A 465 14.14 -11.73 28.56
CA LEU A 465 12.69 -12.00 28.74
C LEU A 465 12.29 -12.11 30.22
N ASP A 466 13.19 -12.63 31.06
CA ASP A 466 12.95 -12.83 32.49
C ASP A 466 13.30 -11.59 33.34
N THR A 467 14.10 -10.64 32.83
CA THR A 467 14.70 -9.56 33.65
C THR A 467 14.40 -8.16 33.15
N ALA A 468 14.35 -7.95 31.84
CA ALA A 468 14.14 -6.65 31.20
C ALA A 468 13.46 -6.83 29.81
N PRO A 469 12.22 -7.38 29.79
CA PRO A 469 11.56 -7.74 28.53
C PRO A 469 11.38 -6.55 27.57
N GLU A 470 11.26 -5.32 28.10
CA GLU A 470 11.17 -4.09 27.28
C GLU A 470 12.42 -3.79 26.44
N LYS A 471 13.54 -4.48 26.70
CA LYS A 471 14.81 -4.32 25.95
C LYS A 471 15.03 -5.40 24.90
N VAL A 472 14.20 -6.44 24.90
CA VAL A 472 14.33 -7.55 23.96
C VAL A 472 14.05 -7.07 22.54
N LYS A 473 14.94 -7.42 21.61
CA LYS A 473 14.77 -7.21 20.19
C LYS A 473 14.19 -8.46 19.52
N ALA A 474 13.33 -8.22 18.54
CA ALA A 474 12.73 -9.25 17.71
C ALA A 474 13.62 -9.60 16.52
N ASP A 475 13.65 -10.85 16.12
CA ASP A 475 14.20 -11.29 14.85
C ASP A 475 13.16 -11.06 13.74
N ALA A 476 12.84 -9.77 13.54
CA ALA A 476 11.84 -9.27 12.62
C ALA A 476 12.48 -8.29 11.63
N TYR A 477 11.87 -8.21 10.46
CA TYR A 477 12.37 -7.42 9.33
C TYR A 477 11.23 -6.94 8.46
N ASP A 478 11.27 -5.65 8.08
CA ASP A 478 10.35 -5.02 7.14
C ASP A 478 11.09 -4.53 5.91
N ILE A 479 10.53 -4.78 4.74
CA ILE A 479 10.98 -4.18 3.48
C ILE A 479 10.25 -2.87 3.23
N VAL A 480 11.01 -1.80 3.08
CA VAL A 480 10.50 -0.44 2.90
C VAL A 480 10.86 0.08 1.52
N LEU A 481 9.90 0.72 0.86
CA LEU A 481 10.09 1.46 -0.39
C LEU A 481 9.57 2.89 -0.21
N ASN A 482 10.46 3.88 -0.36
CA ASN A 482 10.07 5.30 -0.41
C ASN A 482 9.19 5.75 0.77
N GLY A 483 9.51 5.30 1.98
CA GLY A 483 8.74 5.66 3.17
C GLY A 483 7.45 4.88 3.37
N VAL A 484 7.29 3.76 2.69
CA VAL A 484 6.14 2.86 2.79
C VAL A 484 6.61 1.43 3.01
N GLU A 485 6.09 0.76 4.02
CA GLU A 485 6.29 -0.66 4.25
C GLU A 485 5.60 -1.47 3.14
N LEU A 486 6.38 -2.20 2.35
CA LEU A 486 5.86 -3.13 1.34
C LEU A 486 5.40 -4.44 1.94
N GLY A 487 6.09 -4.89 2.96
CA GLY A 487 5.83 -6.13 3.65
C GLY A 487 6.71 -6.29 4.85
N GLY A 488 6.32 -7.18 5.74
CA GLY A 488 7.05 -7.49 6.96
C GLY A 488 7.06 -8.97 7.26
N GLY A 489 8.03 -9.39 8.03
CA GLY A 489 8.23 -10.77 8.43
C GLY A 489 9.09 -10.93 9.66
N SER A 490 9.24 -12.18 10.08
CA SER A 490 10.12 -12.53 11.18
C SER A 490 10.56 -13.99 11.09
N ILE A 491 11.57 -14.35 11.85
CA ILE A 491 11.81 -15.73 12.27
C ILE A 491 10.80 -16.07 13.37
N ARG A 492 10.34 -17.33 13.41
CA ARG A 492 9.28 -17.75 14.31
C ARG A 492 9.85 -18.56 15.47
N ILE A 493 9.20 -18.45 16.63
CA ILE A 493 9.47 -19.39 17.73
C ILE A 493 8.97 -20.77 17.30
N HIS A 494 9.81 -21.77 17.46
CA HIS A 494 9.48 -23.17 17.19
C HIS A 494 9.67 -24.06 18.44
N GLU A 495 10.29 -23.52 19.50
CA GLU A 495 10.47 -24.21 20.78
C GLU A 495 9.30 -23.88 21.73
N GLY A 496 8.65 -24.96 22.25
CA GLY A 496 7.50 -24.81 23.16
C GLY A 496 7.82 -24.05 24.43
N ASP A 497 9.01 -24.26 25.01
CA ASP A 497 9.43 -23.60 26.25
C ASP A 497 9.66 -22.10 26.07
N LEU A 498 10.24 -21.70 24.94
CA LEU A 498 10.41 -20.29 24.60
C LEU A 498 9.06 -19.61 24.33
N GLN A 499 8.14 -20.31 23.63
CA GLN A 499 6.79 -19.81 23.40
C GLN A 499 6.02 -19.62 24.71
N ALA A 500 6.15 -20.53 25.65
CA ALA A 500 5.54 -20.38 26.98
C ALA A 500 6.07 -19.15 27.74
N LYS A 501 7.38 -18.89 27.67
CA LYS A 501 7.97 -17.67 28.22
C LYS A 501 7.40 -16.40 27.60
N MET A 502 7.25 -16.37 26.28
CA MET A 502 6.64 -15.23 25.57
C MET A 502 5.22 -14.95 26.04
N PHE A 503 4.38 -15.97 26.14
CA PHE A 503 3.02 -15.80 26.64
C PHE A 503 2.97 -15.29 28.09
N LYS A 504 3.89 -15.75 28.93
CA LYS A 504 4.01 -15.27 30.31
C LYS A 504 4.37 -13.78 30.38
N VAL A 505 5.27 -13.29 29.53
CA VAL A 505 5.60 -11.84 29.44
C VAL A 505 4.38 -11.04 29.00
N LEU A 506 3.58 -11.58 28.08
CA LEU A 506 2.33 -10.97 27.60
C LEU A 506 1.16 -11.16 28.59
N LYS A 507 1.39 -11.77 29.75
CA LYS A 507 0.38 -12.03 30.81
C LYS A 507 -0.80 -12.88 30.34
N LEU A 508 -0.64 -13.69 29.31
CA LEU A 508 -1.67 -14.64 28.88
C LEU A 508 -1.69 -15.83 29.85
N THR A 509 -2.88 -16.23 30.29
CA THR A 509 -3.05 -17.43 31.12
C THR A 509 -2.93 -18.71 30.28
N ASP A 510 -2.68 -19.84 30.92
CA ASP A 510 -2.60 -21.14 30.23
C ASP A 510 -3.93 -21.48 29.53
N GLU A 511 -5.05 -21.11 30.15
CA GLU A 511 -6.38 -21.30 29.58
C GLU A 511 -6.58 -20.46 28.33
N GLU A 512 -6.17 -19.18 28.35
CA GLU A 512 -6.24 -18.29 27.18
C GLU A 512 -5.33 -18.76 26.06
N CYS A 513 -4.12 -19.20 26.38
CA CYS A 513 -3.19 -19.78 25.41
C CYS A 513 -3.76 -21.03 24.75
N GLN A 514 -4.33 -21.93 25.56
CA GLN A 514 -4.94 -23.15 25.05
C GLN A 514 -6.21 -22.85 24.22
N GLU A 515 -7.01 -21.91 24.66
CA GLU A 515 -8.19 -21.51 23.90
C GLU A 515 -7.86 -20.87 22.55
N LYS A 516 -6.90 -19.95 22.51
CA LYS A 516 -6.57 -19.17 21.30
C LYS A 516 -5.62 -19.91 20.36
N PHE A 517 -4.62 -20.59 20.90
CA PHE A 517 -3.47 -21.13 20.15
C PHE A 517 -3.23 -22.62 20.39
N GLY A 518 -4.09 -23.30 21.12
CA GLY A 518 -3.88 -24.69 21.56
C GLY A 518 -3.55 -25.65 20.42
N PHE A 519 -4.17 -25.48 19.26
CA PHE A 519 -3.91 -26.32 18.08
C PHE A 519 -2.49 -26.14 17.51
N LEU A 520 -1.92 -24.92 17.55
CA LEU A 520 -0.54 -24.67 17.12
C LEU A 520 0.47 -25.16 18.16
N LEU A 521 0.19 -24.90 19.45
CA LEU A 521 1.02 -25.39 20.55
C LEU A 521 1.06 -26.92 20.60
N GLU A 522 -0.05 -27.58 20.30
CA GLU A 522 -0.10 -29.03 20.17
C GLU A 522 0.77 -29.52 19.00
N ALA A 523 0.68 -28.84 17.84
CA ALA A 523 1.48 -29.20 16.67
C ALA A 523 3.00 -29.10 16.94
N PHE A 524 3.44 -28.12 17.72
CA PHE A 524 4.87 -27.94 18.05
C PHE A 524 5.45 -29.11 18.85
N LYS A 525 4.63 -29.88 19.58
CA LYS A 525 5.06 -31.08 20.29
C LYS A 525 5.53 -32.20 19.37
N TYR A 526 5.15 -32.17 18.10
CA TYR A 526 5.47 -33.19 17.10
C TYR A 526 6.66 -32.83 16.22
N GLY A 527 7.43 -31.81 16.60
CA GLY A 527 8.66 -31.41 15.90
C GLY A 527 8.41 -30.29 14.87
N ALA A 528 8.47 -29.05 15.33
CA ALA A 528 8.46 -27.88 14.48
C ALA A 528 9.87 -27.55 14.00
N PRO A 529 10.12 -27.37 12.69
CA PRO A 529 11.42 -26.91 12.21
C PRO A 529 11.64 -25.42 12.54
N PRO A 530 12.88 -24.92 12.63
CA PRO A 530 13.14 -23.49 12.52
C PRO A 530 12.52 -22.96 11.23
N HIS A 531 11.78 -21.86 11.29
CA HIS A 531 11.10 -21.31 10.12
C HIS A 531 10.92 -19.80 10.23
N GLY A 532 10.75 -19.17 9.10
CA GLY A 532 10.51 -17.75 8.96
C GLY A 532 9.81 -17.41 7.65
N GLY A 533 9.27 -16.22 7.57
CA GLY A 533 8.53 -15.82 6.39
C GLY A 533 8.27 -14.32 6.33
N LEU A 534 7.60 -13.92 5.26
CA LEU A 534 7.26 -12.53 5.00
C LEU A 534 5.91 -12.47 4.26
N ALA A 535 5.18 -11.40 4.46
CA ALA A 535 3.98 -11.10 3.69
C ALA A 535 4.08 -9.72 3.05
N TYR A 536 3.93 -9.65 1.73
CA TYR A 536 3.76 -8.37 1.02
C TYR A 536 2.29 -7.96 0.99
N GLY A 537 2.00 -6.69 1.26
CA GLY A 537 0.72 -6.11 0.91
C GLY A 537 0.62 -5.92 -0.61
N LEU A 538 -0.01 -6.87 -1.32
CA LEU A 538 -0.10 -6.83 -2.79
C LEU A 538 -0.73 -5.52 -3.30
N ASP A 539 -1.79 -5.05 -2.65
CA ASP A 539 -2.46 -3.81 -3.06
C ASP A 539 -1.53 -2.60 -2.96
N ARG A 540 -0.76 -2.52 -1.88
CA ARG A 540 0.22 -1.46 -1.64
C ARG A 540 1.41 -1.55 -2.59
N LEU A 541 1.94 -2.75 -2.82
CA LEU A 541 3.01 -2.99 -3.79
C LEU A 541 2.60 -2.53 -5.19
N VAL A 542 1.42 -2.94 -5.65
CA VAL A 542 0.91 -2.55 -6.98
C VAL A 542 0.66 -1.04 -7.04
N MET A 543 0.08 -0.43 -6.00
CA MET A 543 -0.16 1.01 -5.91
C MET A 543 1.13 1.81 -6.12
N LEU A 544 2.18 1.48 -5.38
CA LEU A 544 3.47 2.19 -5.47
C LEU A 544 4.14 2.03 -6.83
N LEU A 545 4.13 0.81 -7.38
CA LEU A 545 4.78 0.53 -8.66
C LEU A 545 4.02 1.08 -9.86
N SER A 546 2.70 1.30 -9.75
CA SER A 546 1.88 1.95 -10.79
C SER A 546 1.80 3.48 -10.65
N GLY A 547 2.48 4.06 -9.64
CA GLY A 547 2.48 5.51 -9.37
C GLY A 547 1.14 6.04 -8.84
N GLU A 548 0.33 5.18 -8.22
CA GLU A 548 -0.95 5.55 -7.65
C GLU A 548 -0.80 5.99 -6.19
N HIS A 549 -1.73 6.84 -5.74
CA HIS A 549 -1.74 7.37 -4.37
C HIS A 549 -2.77 6.73 -3.44
N SER A 550 -3.56 5.78 -3.96
CA SER A 550 -4.56 5.03 -3.20
C SER A 550 -4.66 3.60 -3.71
N ILE A 551 -4.74 2.63 -2.79
CA ILE A 551 -4.97 1.22 -3.15
C ILE A 551 -6.32 1.00 -3.85
N ARG A 552 -7.27 1.94 -3.73
CA ARG A 552 -8.54 1.89 -4.45
C ARG A 552 -8.38 1.96 -5.97
N GLU A 553 -7.29 2.56 -6.46
CA GLU A 553 -7.00 2.65 -7.90
C GLU A 553 -6.50 1.31 -8.49
N VAL A 554 -6.00 0.41 -7.65
CA VAL A 554 -5.45 -0.89 -8.05
C VAL A 554 -6.30 -2.09 -7.62
N MET A 555 -7.46 -1.84 -7.02
CA MET A 555 -8.46 -2.84 -6.66
C MET A 555 -9.69 -2.69 -7.56
N ALA A 556 -10.24 -3.83 -8.04
CA ALA A 556 -11.40 -3.77 -8.93
C ALA A 556 -12.64 -3.18 -8.23
N PHE A 557 -12.98 -3.66 -7.04
CA PHE A 557 -14.17 -3.23 -6.28
C PHE A 557 -13.82 -2.94 -4.81
N PRO A 558 -13.11 -1.82 -4.54
CA PRO A 558 -12.77 -1.43 -3.17
C PRO A 558 -13.98 -0.88 -2.41
N LYS A 559 -13.89 -0.84 -1.09
CA LYS A 559 -14.81 -0.12 -0.22
C LYS A 559 -14.48 1.39 -0.18
N ASN A 560 -15.50 2.21 0.11
CA ASN A 560 -15.29 3.63 0.40
C ASN A 560 -14.67 3.85 1.80
N GLN A 561 -14.51 5.10 2.22
CA GLN A 561 -13.94 5.44 3.55
C GLN A 561 -14.77 4.95 4.73
N ASN A 562 -16.05 4.66 4.52
CA ASN A 562 -16.97 4.13 5.54
C ASN A 562 -17.08 2.60 5.49
N ALA A 563 -16.14 1.90 4.88
CA ALA A 563 -16.15 0.45 4.67
C ALA A 563 -17.36 -0.08 3.88
N GLN A 564 -17.98 0.75 3.03
CA GLN A 564 -19.15 0.38 2.24
C GLN A 564 -18.77 0.05 0.80
N CYS A 565 -19.36 -1.02 0.26
CA CYS A 565 -19.33 -1.31 -1.16
C CYS A 565 -20.43 -0.50 -1.87
N MET A 566 -20.04 0.51 -2.65
CA MET A 566 -20.99 1.38 -3.34
C MET A 566 -21.72 0.69 -4.52
N VAL A 567 -21.19 -0.44 -5.00
CA VAL A 567 -21.79 -1.19 -6.13
C VAL A 567 -22.94 -2.09 -5.67
N CYS A 568 -22.72 -2.84 -4.59
CA CYS A 568 -23.72 -3.81 -4.07
C CYS A 568 -24.35 -3.36 -2.75
N GLU A 569 -24.05 -2.13 -2.31
CA GLU A 569 -24.61 -1.50 -1.09
C GLU A 569 -24.34 -2.30 0.20
N ALA A 570 -23.26 -3.11 0.21
CA ALA A 570 -22.84 -3.82 1.42
C ALA A 570 -22.12 -2.87 2.40
N PRO A 571 -22.30 -3.03 3.75
CA PRO A 571 -23.17 -4.02 4.39
C PRO A 571 -24.66 -3.68 4.26
N GLY A 572 -25.50 -4.71 4.13
CA GLY A 572 -26.95 -4.57 4.02
C GLY A 572 -27.67 -5.15 5.24
N LEU A 573 -28.97 -4.88 5.31
CA LEU A 573 -29.84 -5.51 6.28
C LEU A 573 -30.02 -6.99 5.94
N VAL A 574 -30.19 -7.82 6.95
CA VAL A 574 -30.54 -9.24 6.82
C VAL A 574 -31.98 -9.47 7.19
N GLU A 575 -32.59 -10.48 6.60
CA GLU A 575 -33.98 -10.87 6.89
C GLU A 575 -34.12 -11.46 8.32
N GLU A 576 -35.22 -11.16 8.99
CA GLU A 576 -35.48 -11.59 10.36
C GLU A 576 -35.41 -13.12 10.51
N GLY A 577 -35.94 -13.88 9.52
CA GLY A 577 -35.83 -15.35 9.50
C GLY A 577 -34.39 -15.87 9.48
N GLN A 578 -33.46 -15.17 8.83
CA GLN A 578 -32.04 -15.53 8.86
C GLN A 578 -31.39 -15.31 10.25
N LEU A 579 -31.81 -14.25 10.95
CA LEU A 579 -31.36 -14.01 12.33
C LEU A 579 -31.91 -15.05 13.30
N GLU A 580 -33.19 -15.42 13.14
CA GLU A 580 -33.81 -16.50 13.93
C GLU A 580 -33.11 -17.84 13.74
N GLU A 581 -32.81 -18.24 12.48
CA GLU A 581 -32.02 -19.45 12.20
C GLU A 581 -30.63 -19.46 12.85
N LEU A 582 -30.01 -18.30 12.99
CA LEU A 582 -28.71 -18.13 13.62
C LEU A 582 -28.81 -18.00 15.15
N GLY A 583 -29.99 -17.82 15.71
CA GLY A 583 -30.20 -17.55 17.14
C GLY A 583 -29.68 -16.18 17.57
N ILE A 584 -29.72 -15.18 16.68
CA ILE A 584 -29.17 -13.83 16.89
C ILE A 584 -30.32 -12.83 16.99
N ASN A 585 -30.28 -11.95 18.01
CA ASN A 585 -31.17 -10.80 18.16
C ASN A 585 -30.37 -9.51 18.02
N LEU A 586 -30.89 -8.58 17.20
CA LEU A 586 -30.37 -7.20 17.15
C LEU A 586 -30.96 -6.41 18.33
N ARG A 587 -30.13 -5.62 19.00
CA ARG A 587 -30.54 -4.74 20.11
C ARG A 587 -30.88 -3.35 19.60
#